data_ebef78be6725a5706b39e5f5ab7f7eea
#
_entry.id   ebef78be6725a5706b39e5f5ab7f7eea
#
_cell.length_a   1.000
_cell.length_b   1.000
_cell.length_c   1.000
_cell.angle_alpha   90.00
_cell.angle_beta   90.00
_cell.angle_gamma   90.00
#
_symmetry.space_group_name_H-M   'P 1'
#
loop_
_entity.id
_entity.type
_entity.pdbx_description
1 polymer ?
#
loop_
_entity_poly.entity_id
_entity_poly.type
_entity_poly.pdbx_seq_one_letter_code
_entity_poly.pdbx_strand_id
1 'polypeptide(L)'
;MELLEAIHNRQSQGKVKPDALPRETIEKLLSAAVQAPNHYRVRPWRFAVLTGDSRNKLGDVMAASQMDQKPDLPQAAFDKTRSMPLRAPVLIAVAADKPSEEKVLEIENVSAVSAACQNLLLAAHALGLGAKWRTGVWARDVKVKEFLGFEADQHIVGFMYIGHPEFTQEPKQRPSFEDRTTWME
;
A
#
# COMPACT_ATOMS: atom_id res chain seq x y z
N MET A 1 -0.96 1.62 22.90
CA MET A 1 0.42 1.42 22.38
C MET A 1 1.06 2.79 22.23
N GLU A 2 2.21 2.97 22.82
CA GLU A 2 2.96 4.22 22.70
C GLU A 2 3.54 4.38 21.29
N LEU A 3 3.69 5.62 20.82
CA LEU A 3 4.10 5.91 19.44
C LEU A 3 5.47 5.30 19.09
N LEU A 4 6.47 5.49 19.93
CA LEU A 4 7.82 4.95 19.70
C LEU A 4 7.82 3.42 19.72
N GLU A 5 7.04 2.80 20.59
CA GLU A 5 6.83 1.36 20.61
C GLU A 5 6.26 0.87 19.28
N ALA A 6 5.23 1.54 18.75
CA ALA A 6 4.65 1.20 17.45
C ALA A 6 5.67 1.30 16.31
N ILE A 7 6.50 2.35 16.30
CA ILE A 7 7.53 2.57 15.28
C ILE A 7 8.59 1.46 15.33
N HIS A 8 9.06 1.10 16.52
CA HIS A 8 10.12 0.09 16.68
C HIS A 8 9.62 -1.34 16.40
N ASN A 9 8.39 -1.67 16.82
CA ASN A 9 7.88 -3.04 16.77
C ASN A 9 7.13 -3.36 15.47
N ARG A 10 6.64 -2.34 14.74
CA ARG A 10 5.94 -2.59 13.48
C ARG A 10 6.84 -3.32 12.47
N GLN A 11 6.33 -4.42 11.95
CA GLN A 11 6.96 -5.20 10.88
C GLN A 11 5.98 -5.44 9.73
N SER A 12 6.51 -5.79 8.55
CA SER A 12 5.69 -6.26 7.43
C SER A 12 5.15 -7.65 7.73
N GLN A 13 3.83 -7.76 7.92
CA GLN A 13 3.11 -9.01 8.13
C GLN A 13 2.29 -9.34 6.87
N GLY A 14 2.75 -10.35 6.13
CA GLY A 14 2.12 -10.74 4.86
C GLY A 14 1.24 -11.97 4.94
N LYS A 15 1.27 -12.70 6.06
CA LYS A 15 0.36 -13.81 6.33
C LYS A 15 -0.73 -13.33 7.28
N VAL A 16 -1.92 -13.20 6.73
CA VAL A 16 -3.10 -12.70 7.44
C VAL A 16 -4.28 -13.63 7.17
N LYS A 17 -5.19 -13.70 8.13
CA LYS A 17 -6.42 -14.48 8.04
C LYS A 17 -7.36 -13.92 6.94
N PRO A 18 -8.22 -14.75 6.34
CA PRO A 18 -9.15 -14.32 5.30
C PRO A 18 -10.35 -13.51 5.83
N ASP A 19 -10.50 -13.41 7.16
CA ASP A 19 -11.64 -12.77 7.81
C ASP A 19 -11.77 -11.31 7.38
N ALA A 20 -12.98 -10.91 7.00
CA ALA A 20 -13.26 -9.54 6.59
C ALA A 20 -13.00 -8.55 7.74
N LEU A 21 -12.49 -7.38 7.41
CA LEU A 21 -12.38 -6.28 8.35
C LEU A 21 -13.65 -5.40 8.29
N PRO A 22 -14.15 -4.93 9.43
CA PRO A 22 -15.23 -3.95 9.46
C PRO A 22 -14.85 -2.67 8.72
N ARG A 23 -15.82 -2.08 8.02
CA ARG A 23 -15.61 -0.80 7.30
C ARG A 23 -15.04 0.29 8.21
N GLU A 24 -15.55 0.40 9.43
CA GLU A 24 -15.08 1.35 10.44
C GLU A 24 -13.57 1.20 10.72
N THR A 25 -13.07 -0.04 10.75
CA THR A 25 -11.63 -0.29 10.92
C THR A 25 -10.82 0.25 9.75
N ILE A 26 -11.31 0.05 8.52
CA ILE A 26 -10.66 0.58 7.31
C ILE A 26 -10.69 2.11 7.32
N GLU A 27 -11.79 2.71 7.72
CA GLU A 27 -11.94 4.18 7.84
C GLU A 27 -10.97 4.78 8.87
N LYS A 28 -10.70 4.09 9.99
CA LYS A 28 -9.65 4.48 10.95
C LYS A 28 -8.26 4.50 10.31
N LEU A 29 -7.95 3.51 9.47
CA LEU A 29 -6.67 3.46 8.74
C LEU A 29 -6.53 4.62 7.76
N LEU A 30 -7.58 4.91 6.99
CA LEU A 30 -7.60 6.03 6.04
C LEU A 30 -7.52 7.37 6.76
N SER A 31 -8.23 7.52 7.89
CA SER A 31 -8.17 8.72 8.74
C SER A 31 -6.76 8.99 9.25
N ALA A 32 -6.02 7.96 9.65
CA ALA A 32 -4.62 8.08 10.05
C ALA A 32 -3.71 8.45 8.86
N ALA A 33 -3.93 7.85 7.69
CA ALA A 33 -3.15 8.11 6.49
C ALA A 33 -3.20 9.59 6.09
N VAL A 34 -4.38 10.21 6.09
CA VAL A 34 -4.55 11.61 5.65
C VAL A 34 -4.00 12.65 6.65
N GLN A 35 -3.47 12.23 7.81
CA GLN A 35 -2.74 13.11 8.73
C GLN A 35 -1.29 13.36 8.29
N ALA A 36 -0.84 12.74 7.20
CA ALA A 36 0.50 12.95 6.68
C ALA A 36 0.74 14.42 6.29
N PRO A 37 1.95 14.96 6.52
CA PRO A 37 2.31 16.29 6.04
C PRO A 37 2.38 16.31 4.51
N ASN A 38 2.03 17.44 3.93
CA ASN A 38 2.16 17.66 2.48
C ASN A 38 2.37 19.14 2.17
N HIS A 39 3.16 19.43 1.13
CA HIS A 39 3.44 20.78 0.69
C HIS A 39 2.16 21.47 0.20
N TYR A 40 2.06 22.76 0.45
CA TYR A 40 0.95 23.62 0.04
C TYR A 40 -0.45 23.11 0.40
N ARG A 41 -0.56 22.08 1.25
CA ARG A 41 -1.82 21.43 1.64
C ARG A 41 -2.59 20.86 0.44
N VAL A 42 -1.89 20.41 -0.60
CA VAL A 42 -2.51 19.88 -1.84
C VAL A 42 -3.23 18.55 -1.63
N ARG A 43 -2.92 17.80 -0.55
CA ARG A 43 -3.55 16.52 -0.19
C ARG A 43 -3.53 15.52 -1.35
N PRO A 44 -2.34 15.14 -1.84
CA PRO A 44 -2.15 14.48 -3.13
C PRO A 44 -2.51 12.99 -3.14
N TRP A 45 -3.05 12.46 -2.06
CA TRP A 45 -3.35 11.03 -1.92
C TRP A 45 -4.69 10.65 -2.53
N ARG A 46 -4.70 9.52 -3.24
CA ARG A 46 -5.90 8.82 -3.70
C ARG A 46 -5.87 7.39 -3.17
N PHE A 47 -7.03 6.90 -2.73
CA PHE A 47 -7.17 5.56 -2.18
C PHE A 47 -8.24 4.80 -2.94
N ALA A 48 -7.90 3.60 -3.43
CA ALA A 48 -8.87 2.62 -3.89
C ALA A 48 -8.88 1.44 -2.90
N VAL A 49 -10.01 1.22 -2.25
CA VAL A 49 -10.19 0.17 -1.24
C VAL A 49 -10.91 -1.01 -1.88
N LEU A 50 -10.26 -2.16 -1.87
CA LEU A 50 -10.78 -3.40 -2.42
C LEU A 50 -11.04 -4.42 -1.31
N THR A 51 -12.27 -4.91 -1.26
CA THR A 51 -12.73 -5.98 -0.37
C THR A 51 -13.60 -6.95 -1.16
N GLY A 52 -13.89 -8.13 -0.62
CA GLY A 52 -14.79 -9.10 -1.26
C GLY A 52 -14.38 -9.38 -2.72
N ASP A 53 -15.34 -9.34 -3.62
CA ASP A 53 -15.16 -9.70 -5.03
C ASP A 53 -14.34 -8.71 -5.86
N SER A 54 -14.23 -7.45 -5.43
CA SER A 54 -13.41 -6.46 -6.14
C SER A 54 -11.93 -6.87 -6.24
N ARG A 55 -11.44 -7.69 -5.29
CA ARG A 55 -10.09 -8.25 -5.33
C ARG A 55 -9.93 -9.33 -6.41
N ASN A 56 -10.97 -10.16 -6.63
CA ASN A 56 -10.99 -11.12 -7.73
C ASN A 56 -10.91 -10.38 -9.08
N LYS A 57 -11.74 -9.34 -9.25
CA LYS A 57 -11.76 -8.52 -10.46
C LYS A 57 -10.41 -7.86 -10.74
N LEU A 58 -9.75 -7.33 -9.69
CA LEU A 58 -8.37 -6.83 -9.86
C LEU A 58 -7.41 -7.94 -10.30
N GLY A 59 -7.53 -9.12 -9.72
CA GLY A 59 -6.73 -10.29 -10.12
C GLY A 59 -6.93 -10.67 -11.58
N ASP A 60 -8.16 -10.64 -12.06
CA ASP A 60 -8.51 -10.89 -13.47
C ASP A 60 -7.87 -9.84 -14.39
N VAL A 61 -7.93 -8.55 -14.04
CA VAL A 61 -7.30 -7.46 -14.80
C VAL A 61 -5.78 -7.62 -14.84
N MET A 62 -5.14 -7.92 -13.69
CA MET A 62 -3.70 -8.15 -13.63
C MET A 62 -3.27 -9.34 -14.50
N ALA A 63 -3.99 -10.46 -14.42
CA ALA A 63 -3.69 -11.66 -15.19
C ALA A 63 -3.90 -11.44 -16.70
N ALA A 64 -4.99 -10.76 -17.08
CA ALA A 64 -5.25 -10.39 -18.48
C ALA A 64 -4.17 -9.45 -19.03
N SER A 65 -3.78 -8.40 -18.29
CA SER A 65 -2.70 -7.50 -18.69
C SER A 65 -1.38 -8.23 -18.86
N GLN A 66 -1.08 -9.21 -18.00
CA GLN A 66 0.11 -10.02 -18.13
C GLN A 66 0.10 -10.89 -19.39
N MET A 67 -1.05 -11.48 -19.74
CA MET A 67 -1.21 -12.28 -20.97
C MET A 67 -1.04 -11.44 -22.23
N ASP A 68 -1.56 -10.21 -22.24
CA ASP A 68 -1.36 -9.31 -23.38
C ASP A 68 0.13 -8.97 -23.62
N GLN A 69 0.91 -8.86 -22.54
CA GLN A 69 2.35 -8.59 -22.62
C GLN A 69 3.17 -9.87 -22.92
N LYS A 70 2.66 -11.03 -22.56
CA LYS A 70 3.33 -12.34 -22.67
C LYS A 70 2.31 -13.43 -23.03
N PRO A 71 1.93 -13.58 -24.32
CA PRO A 71 0.89 -14.53 -24.75
C PRO A 71 1.22 -16.01 -24.43
N ASP A 72 2.49 -16.38 -24.38
CA ASP A 72 2.93 -17.76 -24.10
C ASP A 72 3.10 -18.05 -22.60
N LEU A 73 2.46 -17.26 -21.73
CA LEU A 73 2.58 -17.43 -20.29
C LEU A 73 1.96 -18.76 -19.85
N PRO A 74 2.68 -19.60 -19.07
CA PRO A 74 2.10 -20.81 -18.50
C PRO A 74 0.88 -20.53 -17.61
N GLN A 75 -0.13 -21.41 -17.67
CA GLN A 75 -1.36 -21.26 -16.88
C GLN A 75 -1.07 -21.05 -15.37
N ALA A 76 -0.10 -21.77 -14.82
CA ALA A 76 0.30 -21.59 -13.42
C ALA A 76 0.78 -20.16 -13.08
N ALA A 77 1.41 -19.47 -14.02
CA ALA A 77 1.85 -18.09 -13.83
C ALA A 77 0.67 -17.11 -13.92
N PHE A 78 -0.30 -17.37 -14.79
CA PHE A 78 -1.56 -16.65 -14.87
C PHE A 78 -2.34 -16.78 -13.55
N ASP A 79 -2.57 -18.00 -13.06
CA ASP A 79 -3.29 -18.26 -11.82
C ASP A 79 -2.61 -17.63 -10.60
N LYS A 80 -1.28 -17.69 -10.57
CA LYS A 80 -0.48 -17.02 -9.54
C LYS A 80 -0.70 -15.52 -9.53
N THR A 81 -0.71 -14.88 -10.69
CA THR A 81 -0.96 -13.43 -10.80
C THR A 81 -2.38 -13.09 -10.40
N ARG A 82 -3.36 -13.81 -10.92
CA ARG A 82 -4.77 -13.67 -10.59
C ARG A 82 -5.04 -13.74 -9.08
N SER A 83 -4.32 -14.61 -8.37
CA SER A 83 -4.48 -14.79 -6.92
C SER A 83 -3.77 -13.72 -6.07
N MET A 84 -2.93 -12.86 -6.64
CA MET A 84 -2.16 -11.88 -5.87
C MET A 84 -3.00 -10.96 -4.98
N PRO A 85 -4.12 -10.38 -5.45
CA PRO A 85 -4.92 -9.50 -4.60
C PRO A 85 -5.66 -10.21 -3.45
N LEU A 86 -5.77 -11.54 -3.52
CA LEU A 86 -6.48 -12.35 -2.53
C LEU A 86 -5.64 -12.69 -1.28
N ARG A 87 -4.38 -12.25 -1.23
CA ARG A 87 -3.45 -12.51 -0.11
C ARG A 87 -3.84 -11.85 1.22
N ALA A 88 -4.81 -10.94 1.19
CA ALA A 88 -5.37 -10.31 2.37
C ALA A 88 -6.86 -9.98 2.13
N PRO A 89 -7.69 -9.93 3.19
CA PRO A 89 -9.11 -9.59 3.04
C PRO A 89 -9.33 -8.14 2.59
N VAL A 90 -8.38 -7.24 2.84
CA VAL A 90 -8.40 -5.85 2.41
C VAL A 90 -7.14 -5.52 1.64
N LEU A 91 -7.31 -4.89 0.49
CA LEU A 91 -6.26 -4.31 -0.33
C LEU A 91 -6.56 -2.82 -0.54
N ILE A 92 -5.65 -1.95 -0.14
CA ILE A 92 -5.76 -0.51 -0.41
C ILE A 92 -4.66 -0.13 -1.39
N ALA A 93 -5.04 0.27 -2.60
CA ALA A 93 -4.13 0.89 -3.54
C ALA A 93 -4.04 2.38 -3.22
N VAL A 94 -2.82 2.90 -3.13
CA VAL A 94 -2.54 4.28 -2.76
C VAL A 94 -1.76 4.95 -3.88
N ALA A 95 -2.33 6.03 -4.44
CA ALA A 95 -1.71 6.78 -5.53
C ALA A 95 -1.48 8.24 -5.15
N ALA A 96 -0.50 8.85 -5.79
CA ALA A 96 -0.19 10.27 -5.70
C ALA A 96 -0.72 10.98 -6.95
N ASP A 97 -1.39 12.10 -6.73
CA ASP A 97 -1.78 13.01 -7.81
C ASP A 97 -0.56 13.64 -8.46
N LYS A 98 -0.68 13.95 -9.74
CA LYS A 98 0.24 14.85 -10.41
C LYS A 98 0.14 16.26 -9.83
N PRO A 99 1.24 17.05 -9.88
CA PRO A 99 1.18 18.45 -9.51
C PRO A 99 0.11 19.19 -10.32
N SER A 100 -0.75 19.93 -9.62
CA SER A 100 -1.78 20.78 -10.23
C SER A 100 -1.30 22.22 -10.46
N GLU A 101 -0.15 22.59 -9.89
CA GLU A 101 0.44 23.92 -9.95
C GLU A 101 1.95 23.80 -10.15
N GLU A 102 2.55 24.75 -10.89
CA GLU A 102 4.00 24.75 -11.22
C GLU A 102 4.92 24.72 -9.98
N LYS A 103 4.49 25.32 -8.89
CA LYS A 103 5.25 25.36 -7.63
C LYS A 103 5.25 24.03 -6.86
N VAL A 104 4.39 23.07 -7.23
CA VAL A 104 4.29 21.76 -6.58
C VAL A 104 5.13 20.75 -7.34
N LEU A 105 6.07 20.09 -6.67
CA LEU A 105 6.91 19.09 -7.30
C LEU A 105 6.30 17.69 -7.16
N GLU A 106 6.39 16.88 -8.21
CA GLU A 106 5.88 15.50 -8.21
C GLU A 106 6.51 14.67 -7.08
N ILE A 107 7.81 14.84 -6.83
CA ILE A 107 8.51 14.12 -5.76
C ILE A 107 7.96 14.45 -4.38
N GLU A 108 7.48 15.68 -4.15
CA GLU A 108 6.88 16.11 -2.89
C GLU A 108 5.52 15.43 -2.68
N ASN A 109 4.71 15.30 -3.75
CA ASN A 109 3.45 14.57 -3.73
C ASN A 109 3.67 13.08 -3.41
N VAL A 110 4.64 12.44 -4.08
CA VAL A 110 5.01 11.04 -3.82
C VAL A 110 5.52 10.86 -2.40
N SER A 111 6.34 11.78 -1.89
CA SER A 111 6.86 11.75 -0.51
C SER A 111 5.73 11.89 0.51
N ALA A 112 4.79 12.81 0.31
CA ALA A 112 3.62 12.99 1.17
C ALA A 112 2.74 11.73 1.21
N VAL A 113 2.51 11.10 0.04
CA VAL A 113 1.75 9.86 -0.05
C VAL A 113 2.51 8.68 0.59
N SER A 114 3.84 8.66 0.49
CA SER A 114 4.67 7.66 1.20
C SER A 114 4.56 7.82 2.72
N ALA A 115 4.52 9.05 3.23
CA ALA A 115 4.25 9.32 4.64
C ALA A 115 2.84 8.87 5.05
N ALA A 116 1.83 9.09 4.19
CA ALA A 116 0.47 8.58 4.41
C ALA A 116 0.43 7.04 4.48
N CYS A 117 1.18 6.35 3.61
CA CYS A 117 1.34 4.91 3.66
C CYS A 117 1.97 4.45 4.99
N GLN A 118 2.98 5.15 5.49
CA GLN A 118 3.60 4.82 6.78
C GLN A 118 2.64 5.03 7.95
N ASN A 119 1.86 6.13 7.96
CA ASN A 119 0.83 6.36 8.97
C ASN A 119 -0.20 5.22 8.98
N LEU A 120 -0.65 4.79 7.80
CA LEU A 120 -1.57 3.66 7.64
C LEU A 120 -0.98 2.36 8.23
N LEU A 121 0.29 2.08 7.97
CA LEU A 121 0.97 0.90 8.52
C LEU A 121 1.10 0.95 10.04
N LEU A 122 1.41 2.12 10.61
CA LEU A 122 1.48 2.31 12.07
C LEU A 122 0.10 2.15 12.71
N ALA A 123 -0.93 2.74 12.10
CA ALA A 123 -2.31 2.59 12.56
C ALA A 123 -2.78 1.13 12.52
N ALA A 124 -2.45 0.40 11.44
CA ALA A 124 -2.75 -1.03 11.33
C ALA A 124 -2.09 -1.82 12.48
N HIS A 125 -0.80 -1.56 12.75
CA HIS A 125 -0.08 -2.19 13.85
C HIS A 125 -0.70 -1.86 15.20
N ALA A 126 -1.03 -0.60 15.46
CA ALA A 126 -1.67 -0.16 16.71
C ALA A 126 -3.06 -0.79 16.93
N LEU A 127 -3.76 -1.12 15.85
CA LEU A 127 -5.05 -1.83 15.88
C LEU A 127 -4.91 -3.36 15.93
N GLY A 128 -3.68 -3.90 16.09
CA GLY A 128 -3.42 -5.33 16.12
C GLY A 128 -3.57 -6.03 14.76
N LEU A 129 -3.51 -5.27 13.67
CA LEU A 129 -3.60 -5.81 12.31
C LEU A 129 -2.23 -6.11 11.72
N GLY A 130 -2.18 -7.14 10.88
CA GLY A 130 -1.06 -7.40 9.99
C GLY A 130 -1.19 -6.58 8.72
N ALA A 131 -0.09 -5.92 8.32
CA ALA A 131 -0.06 -5.14 7.10
C ALA A 131 1.24 -5.33 6.33
N LYS A 132 1.15 -5.28 4.99
CA LYS A 132 2.31 -5.34 4.10
C LYS A 132 2.15 -4.38 2.93
N TRP A 133 3.11 -3.47 2.80
CA TRP A 133 3.26 -2.60 1.65
C TRP A 133 3.97 -3.36 0.51
N ARG A 134 3.36 -3.37 -0.67
CA ARG A 134 3.93 -3.92 -1.90
C ARG A 134 3.90 -2.88 -3.01
N THR A 135 4.85 -3.00 -3.89
CA THR A 135 4.97 -2.24 -5.14
C THR A 135 5.20 -3.23 -6.30
N GLY A 136 5.81 -2.80 -7.37
CA GLY A 136 6.22 -3.64 -8.49
C GLY A 136 5.54 -3.24 -9.81
N VAL A 137 5.51 -4.18 -10.75
CA VAL A 137 5.04 -3.90 -12.12
C VAL A 137 3.61 -3.40 -12.17
N TRP A 138 2.75 -3.89 -11.29
CA TRP A 138 1.33 -3.53 -11.22
C TRP A 138 1.07 -2.08 -10.83
N ALA A 139 2.00 -1.44 -10.13
CA ALA A 139 1.93 -0.02 -9.81
C ALA A 139 2.14 0.89 -11.04
N ARG A 140 2.63 0.33 -12.15
CA ARG A 140 2.89 1.03 -13.42
C ARG A 140 1.95 0.59 -14.54
N ASP A 141 1.16 -0.45 -14.30
CA ASP A 141 0.27 -1.02 -15.29
C ASP A 141 -0.95 -0.12 -15.53
N VAL A 142 -1.17 0.28 -16.78
CA VAL A 142 -2.25 1.22 -17.14
C VAL A 142 -3.63 0.61 -16.91
N LYS A 143 -3.82 -0.68 -17.24
CA LYS A 143 -5.11 -1.37 -17.02
C LYS A 143 -5.44 -1.50 -15.54
N VAL A 144 -4.42 -1.70 -14.70
CA VAL A 144 -4.58 -1.73 -13.24
C VAL A 144 -4.96 -0.34 -12.72
N LYS A 145 -4.32 0.73 -13.19
CA LYS A 145 -4.68 2.11 -12.81
C LYS A 145 -6.12 2.43 -13.21
N GLU A 146 -6.49 2.14 -14.45
CA GLU A 146 -7.84 2.34 -14.98
C GLU A 146 -8.90 1.59 -14.15
N PHE A 147 -8.67 0.31 -13.86
CA PHE A 147 -9.56 -0.49 -13.02
C PHE A 147 -9.74 0.11 -11.61
N LEU A 148 -8.68 0.68 -11.06
CA LEU A 148 -8.68 1.31 -9.73
C LEU A 148 -9.30 2.72 -9.73
N GLY A 149 -9.65 3.27 -10.90
CA GLY A 149 -10.16 4.63 -11.06
C GLY A 149 -9.08 5.70 -10.93
N PHE A 150 -7.82 5.34 -11.19
CA PHE A 150 -6.70 6.27 -11.21
C PHE A 150 -6.39 6.72 -12.64
N GLU A 151 -5.97 7.97 -12.78
CA GLU A 151 -5.49 8.50 -14.06
C GLU A 151 -4.17 7.82 -14.48
N ALA A 152 -3.93 7.74 -15.79
CA ALA A 152 -2.75 7.04 -16.33
C ALA A 152 -1.43 7.63 -15.84
N ASP A 153 -1.38 8.93 -15.59
CA ASP A 153 -0.20 9.66 -15.13
C ASP A 153 -0.07 9.73 -13.60
N GLN A 154 -1.08 9.33 -12.82
CA GLN A 154 -0.95 9.21 -11.36
C GLN A 154 0.04 8.12 -10.99
N HIS A 155 0.81 8.35 -9.93
CA HIS A 155 1.82 7.40 -9.46
C HIS A 155 1.26 6.52 -8.33
N ILE A 156 1.04 5.22 -8.59
CA ILE A 156 0.70 4.29 -7.51
C ILE A 156 1.94 4.07 -6.64
N VAL A 157 1.90 4.61 -5.41
CA VAL A 157 2.97 4.51 -4.41
C VAL A 157 3.01 3.11 -3.81
N GLY A 158 1.86 2.44 -3.71
CA GLY A 158 1.83 1.05 -3.26
C GLY A 158 0.47 0.45 -3.07
N PHE A 159 0.51 -0.84 -2.78
CA PHE A 159 -0.62 -1.68 -2.44
C PHE A 159 -0.47 -2.15 -0.99
N MET A 160 -1.40 -1.78 -0.12
CA MET A 160 -1.43 -2.17 1.29
C MET A 160 -2.33 -3.39 1.46
N TYR A 161 -1.73 -4.52 1.78
CA TYR A 161 -2.42 -5.78 2.10
C TYR A 161 -2.64 -5.83 3.61
N ILE A 162 -3.89 -5.92 4.06
CA ILE A 162 -4.26 -5.75 5.48
C ILE A 162 -5.25 -6.82 5.90
N GLY A 163 -5.06 -7.37 7.10
CA GLY A 163 -5.95 -8.34 7.72
C GLY A 163 -5.53 -8.67 9.16
N HIS A 164 -6.25 -9.54 9.83
CA HIS A 164 -5.81 -10.08 11.12
C HIS A 164 -4.59 -10.99 10.92
N PRO A 165 -3.51 -10.83 11.71
CA PRO A 165 -2.33 -11.67 11.57
C PRO A 165 -2.65 -13.15 11.85
N GLU A 166 -2.08 -14.07 11.08
CA GLU A 166 -2.20 -15.52 11.36
C GLU A 166 -1.40 -15.93 12.60
N PHE A 167 -0.33 -15.19 12.90
CA PHE A 167 0.56 -15.44 14.04
C PHE A 167 1.24 -14.15 14.49
N THR A 168 1.65 -14.11 15.74
CA THR A 168 2.47 -13.01 16.27
C THR A 168 3.90 -13.16 15.78
N GLN A 169 4.48 -12.08 15.27
CA GLN A 169 5.90 -12.04 14.89
C GLN A 169 6.69 -11.38 16.03
N GLU A 170 7.79 -12.01 16.41
CA GLU A 170 8.76 -11.36 17.29
C GLU A 170 9.40 -10.16 16.60
N PRO A 171 9.57 -9.03 17.30
CA PRO A 171 10.24 -7.85 16.76
C PRO A 171 11.67 -8.20 16.29
N LYS A 172 12.01 -7.79 15.07
CA LYS A 172 13.37 -7.97 14.54
C LYS A 172 14.22 -6.76 14.88
N GLN A 173 15.40 -7.03 15.43
CA GLN A 173 16.40 -5.98 15.60
C GLN A 173 16.77 -5.38 14.23
N ARG A 174 16.81 -4.06 14.17
CA ARG A 174 17.21 -3.31 12.98
C ARG A 174 18.64 -2.79 13.15
N PRO A 175 19.37 -2.59 12.04
CA PRO A 175 20.67 -1.91 12.10
C PRO A 175 20.54 -0.54 12.76
N SER A 176 21.62 -0.10 13.43
CA SER A 176 21.72 1.24 13.98
C SER A 176 21.71 2.32 12.86
N PHE A 177 21.46 3.55 13.24
CA PHE A 177 21.50 4.72 12.34
C PHE A 177 22.91 5.33 12.22
N GLU A 178 23.87 4.89 13.02
CA GLU A 178 25.17 5.53 13.21
C GLU A 178 25.98 5.61 11.91
N ASP A 179 25.98 4.53 11.11
CA ASP A 179 26.66 4.47 9.81
C ASP A 179 25.96 5.29 8.70
N ARG A 180 24.83 5.90 9.02
CA ARG A 180 24.00 6.72 8.11
C ARG A 180 23.84 8.16 8.58
N THR A 181 24.57 8.53 9.67
CA THR A 181 24.41 9.84 10.29
C THR A 181 25.75 10.56 10.34
N THR A 182 25.77 11.80 9.88
CA THR A 182 26.89 12.71 10.05
C THR A 182 26.49 13.80 11.01
N TRP A 183 27.24 13.96 12.11
CA TRP A 183 27.07 15.06 13.06
C TRP A 183 27.94 16.24 12.62
N MET A 184 27.32 17.42 12.46
CA MET A 184 28.03 18.67 12.17
C MET A 184 27.89 19.55 13.39
N GLU A 185 29.02 19.86 14.06
CA GLU A 185 29.09 20.68 15.26
C GLU A 185 29.78 22.00 14.94
#